data_bfeebfc20c5716e0a1612a4b08750cbd
#
_entry.id   bfeebfc20c5716e0a1612a4b08750cbd
#
_cell.length_a   1.000
_cell.length_b   1.000
_cell.length_c   1.000
_cell.angle_alpha   90.00
_cell.angle_beta   90.00
_cell.angle_gamma   90.00
#
_symmetry.space_group_name_H-M   'P 1'
#
loop_
_entity.id
_entity.type
_entity.pdbx_description
1 polymer ?
#
loop_
_entity_poly.entity_id
_entity_poly.type
_entity_poly.pdbx_seq_one_letter_code
_entity_poly.pdbx_strand_id
1 'polypeptide(L)'
;MAFVGTRWRESGLPRGGNYDARWDSLAAQGQNIHGEADLADILLRESGGSRVLDAGCGTGRVAIELARRGYSTVGVDSDAKMLAVARTKSPALRWIEADLTDLTARLDAEFDLAMLAGNVMIFLDPGTEATVLHELGTHLAPGGLLVSGFQIWPGRVSFEEYDRLAAAAGFEPVARWATWDREPFTGGNYAVSVHRLASSTRLVGGAAQDVPAT
;
A
#
# COMPACT_ATOMS: atom_id res chain seq x y z
N MET A 1 19.63 -17.22 5.90
CA MET A 1 18.27 -17.74 5.62
C MET A 1 18.03 -17.57 4.13
N ALA A 2 17.67 -18.67 3.42
CA ALA A 2 17.33 -18.57 2.01
C ALA A 2 16.02 -17.78 1.89
N PHE A 3 16.01 -16.74 1.05
CA PHE A 3 14.78 -16.06 0.64
C PHE A 3 13.85 -17.11 0.02
N VAL A 4 12.79 -17.47 0.71
CA VAL A 4 11.68 -18.23 0.11
C VAL A 4 11.09 -17.31 -0.95
N GLY A 5 10.99 -17.78 -2.18
CA GLY A 5 10.59 -16.94 -3.30
C GLY A 5 9.16 -16.48 -3.13
N THR A 6 8.92 -15.17 -3.23
CA THR A 6 7.56 -14.62 -3.22
C THR A 6 6.76 -15.17 -4.39
N ARG A 7 5.46 -15.33 -4.24
CA ARG A 7 4.54 -15.72 -5.34
C ARG A 7 4.69 -14.84 -6.58
N TRP A 8 5.14 -13.60 -6.41
CA TRP A 8 5.53 -12.71 -7.50
C TRP A 8 6.64 -13.32 -8.36
N ARG A 9 7.69 -13.86 -7.73
CA ARG A 9 8.83 -14.47 -8.45
C ARG A 9 8.43 -15.72 -9.21
N GLU A 10 7.42 -16.44 -8.75
CA GLU A 10 6.88 -17.67 -9.34
C GLU A 10 5.78 -17.40 -10.38
N SER A 11 5.23 -16.20 -10.46
CA SER A 11 4.09 -15.85 -11.29
C SER A 11 4.34 -15.96 -12.81
N GLY A 12 5.62 -15.93 -13.23
CA GLY A 12 5.97 -15.90 -14.66
C GLY A 12 5.61 -14.59 -15.37
N LEU A 13 5.13 -13.59 -14.64
CA LEU A 13 4.78 -12.28 -15.21
C LEU A 13 6.03 -11.53 -15.70
N PRO A 14 5.89 -10.66 -16.72
CA PRO A 14 6.98 -9.81 -17.18
C PRO A 14 7.57 -8.98 -16.05
N ARG A 15 8.90 -8.76 -16.06
CA ARG A 15 9.63 -7.98 -15.07
C ARG A 15 10.48 -6.91 -15.72
N GLY A 16 10.83 -5.91 -14.94
CA GLY A 16 11.66 -4.81 -15.40
C GLY A 16 10.98 -4.04 -16.53
N GLY A 17 11.72 -3.62 -17.57
CA GLY A 17 11.18 -2.82 -18.68
C GLY A 17 10.05 -3.51 -19.45
N ASN A 18 10.00 -4.82 -19.50
CA ASN A 18 8.92 -5.56 -20.17
C ASN A 18 7.57 -5.44 -19.42
N TYR A 19 7.60 -5.13 -18.12
CA TYR A 19 6.40 -4.87 -17.33
C TYR A 19 5.71 -3.57 -17.76
N ASP A 20 6.47 -2.55 -18.12
CA ASP A 20 5.95 -1.24 -18.52
C ASP A 20 5.28 -1.24 -19.87
N ALA A 21 5.67 -2.12 -20.80
CA ALA A 21 5.14 -2.18 -22.16
C ALA A 21 3.60 -2.27 -22.21
N ARG A 22 2.98 -2.91 -21.19
CA ARG A 22 1.52 -2.94 -21.08
C ARG A 22 0.94 -1.54 -20.81
N TRP A 23 1.55 -0.79 -19.90
CA TRP A 23 1.09 0.55 -19.54
C TRP A 23 1.30 1.53 -20.66
N ASP A 24 2.44 1.44 -21.38
CA ASP A 24 2.72 2.25 -22.56
C ASP A 24 1.68 2.01 -23.65
N SER A 25 1.29 0.74 -23.87
CA SER A 25 0.23 0.38 -24.83
C SER A 25 -1.12 0.96 -24.45
N LEU A 26 -1.51 0.90 -23.17
CA LEU A 26 -2.77 1.46 -22.67
C LEU A 26 -2.78 3.00 -22.81
N ALA A 27 -1.69 3.66 -22.44
CA ALA A 27 -1.53 5.10 -22.60
C ALA A 27 -1.61 5.53 -24.07
N ALA A 28 -0.99 4.79 -24.99
CA ALA A 28 -1.07 5.04 -26.42
C ALA A 28 -2.51 4.89 -26.98
N GLN A 29 -3.36 4.13 -26.31
CA GLN A 29 -4.79 3.99 -26.62
C GLN A 29 -5.66 5.06 -25.94
N GLY A 30 -5.06 6.06 -25.27
CA GLY A 30 -5.76 7.13 -24.55
C GLY A 30 -6.42 6.68 -23.24
N GLN A 31 -6.05 5.51 -22.71
CA GLN A 31 -6.56 5.05 -21.41
C GLN A 31 -5.83 5.75 -20.27
N ASN A 32 -6.56 6.05 -19.19
CA ASN A 32 -5.95 6.56 -17.96
C ASN A 32 -5.15 5.44 -17.28
N ILE A 33 -3.83 5.62 -17.22
CA ILE A 33 -2.91 4.69 -16.54
C ILE A 33 -2.53 5.14 -15.13
N HIS A 34 -3.14 6.22 -14.63
CA HIS A 34 -2.84 6.86 -13.36
C HIS A 34 -3.99 6.80 -12.35
N GLY A 35 -5.03 5.98 -12.58
CA GLY A 35 -6.20 5.90 -11.70
C GLY A 35 -5.86 5.69 -10.22
N GLU A 36 -4.83 4.91 -9.92
CA GLU A 36 -4.35 4.70 -8.55
C GLU A 36 -3.80 6.00 -7.93
N ALA A 37 -3.01 6.75 -8.71
CA ALA A 37 -2.47 8.04 -8.26
C ALA A 37 -3.57 9.11 -8.17
N ASP A 38 -4.59 9.05 -9.03
CA ASP A 38 -5.75 9.96 -8.99
C ASP A 38 -6.53 9.77 -7.69
N LEU A 39 -6.82 8.52 -7.32
CA LEU A 39 -7.49 8.22 -6.07
C LEU A 39 -6.65 8.63 -4.85
N ALA A 40 -5.35 8.33 -4.86
CA ALA A 40 -4.45 8.74 -3.79
C ALA A 40 -4.41 10.27 -3.62
N ASP A 41 -4.35 11.03 -4.72
CA ASP A 41 -4.38 12.51 -4.71
C ASP A 41 -5.66 13.04 -4.06
N ILE A 42 -6.82 12.47 -4.41
CA ILE A 42 -8.11 12.84 -3.81
C ILE A 42 -8.09 12.60 -2.29
N LEU A 43 -7.71 11.39 -1.86
CA LEU A 43 -7.71 11.00 -0.46
C LEU A 43 -6.71 11.83 0.37
N LEU A 44 -5.53 12.13 -0.18
CA LEU A 44 -4.53 12.97 0.49
C LEU A 44 -5.00 14.42 0.62
N ARG A 45 -5.65 14.99 -0.40
CA ARG A 45 -6.24 16.33 -0.29
C ARG A 45 -7.35 16.39 0.75
N GLU A 46 -8.21 15.38 0.81
CA GLU A 46 -9.29 15.28 1.79
C GLU A 46 -8.78 15.13 3.23
N SER A 47 -7.65 14.41 3.43
CA SER A 47 -7.05 14.21 4.75
C SER A 47 -5.99 15.25 5.15
N GLY A 48 -5.52 16.08 4.20
CA GLY A 48 -4.40 16.99 4.42
C GLY A 48 -3.03 16.31 4.48
N GLY A 49 -2.94 15.06 4.03
CA GLY A 49 -1.70 14.27 3.99
C GLY A 49 -0.79 14.64 2.82
N SER A 50 0.50 14.31 2.94
CA SER A 50 1.50 14.59 1.92
C SER A 50 2.58 13.52 1.74
N ARG A 51 2.66 12.54 2.65
CA ARG A 51 3.69 11.48 2.67
C ARG A 51 3.06 10.16 2.25
N VAL A 52 3.63 9.52 1.23
CA VAL A 52 3.08 8.31 0.61
C VAL A 52 4.10 7.19 0.60
N LEU A 53 3.67 6.00 1.03
CA LEU A 53 4.37 4.74 0.85
C LEU A 53 3.71 3.96 -0.29
N ASP A 54 4.42 3.74 -1.39
CA ASP A 54 4.02 2.84 -2.46
C ASP A 54 4.62 1.46 -2.17
N ALA A 55 3.84 0.58 -1.56
CA ALA A 55 4.24 -0.74 -1.09
C ALA A 55 3.98 -1.80 -2.17
N GLY A 56 5.05 -2.41 -2.68
CA GLY A 56 5.03 -3.21 -3.89
C GLY A 56 5.03 -2.33 -5.14
N CYS A 57 5.89 -1.31 -5.15
CA CYS A 57 5.88 -0.23 -6.13
C CYS A 57 6.28 -0.65 -7.56
N GLY A 58 6.85 -1.83 -7.73
CA GLY A 58 7.30 -2.34 -9.03
C GLY A 58 8.28 -1.39 -9.72
N THR A 59 7.97 -1.01 -10.95
CA THR A 59 8.75 -0.05 -11.75
C THR A 59 8.46 1.42 -11.41
N GLY A 60 7.72 1.68 -10.32
CA GLY A 60 7.52 3.01 -9.75
C GLY A 60 6.43 3.86 -10.40
N ARG A 61 5.52 3.28 -11.21
CA ARG A 61 4.50 4.05 -11.94
C ARG A 61 3.67 4.96 -11.03
N VAL A 62 3.17 4.45 -9.92
CA VAL A 62 2.33 5.20 -8.97
C VAL A 62 3.18 6.18 -8.19
N ALA A 63 4.29 5.73 -7.61
CA ALA A 63 5.18 6.58 -6.82
C ALA A 63 5.71 7.79 -7.61
N ILE A 64 6.12 7.59 -8.86
CA ILE A 64 6.64 8.65 -9.73
C ILE A 64 5.54 9.68 -10.04
N GLU A 65 4.34 9.23 -10.37
CA GLU A 65 3.23 10.13 -10.67
C GLU A 65 2.82 10.96 -9.45
N LEU A 66 2.76 10.34 -8.25
CA LEU A 66 2.47 11.07 -7.01
C LEU A 66 3.57 12.09 -6.66
N ALA A 67 4.83 11.73 -6.85
CA ALA A 67 5.94 12.69 -6.67
C ALA A 67 5.86 13.86 -7.65
N ARG A 68 5.46 13.62 -8.91
CA ARG A 68 5.23 14.68 -9.91
C ARG A 68 4.10 15.64 -9.49
N ARG A 69 3.12 15.14 -8.72
CA ARG A 69 2.03 15.96 -8.12
C ARG A 69 2.43 16.69 -6.86
N GLY A 70 3.67 16.50 -6.37
CA GLY A 70 4.21 17.21 -5.21
C GLY A 70 4.15 16.44 -3.88
N TYR A 71 3.79 15.17 -3.88
CA TYR A 71 3.79 14.32 -2.68
C TYR A 71 5.18 13.79 -2.37
N SER A 72 5.50 13.68 -1.07
CA SER A 72 6.72 13.02 -0.59
C SER A 72 6.52 11.50 -0.65
N THR A 73 7.14 10.84 -1.63
CA THR A 73 6.86 9.45 -1.93
C THR A 73 8.09 8.57 -1.72
N VAL A 74 7.88 7.41 -1.11
CA VAL A 74 8.86 6.31 -0.99
C VAL A 74 8.28 5.08 -1.67
N GLY A 75 9.07 4.42 -2.53
CA GLY A 75 8.68 3.15 -3.14
C GLY A 75 9.45 1.98 -2.51
N VAL A 76 8.75 0.91 -2.18
CA VAL A 76 9.31 -0.35 -1.66
C VAL A 76 8.89 -1.51 -2.55
N ASP A 77 9.83 -2.37 -2.91
CA ASP A 77 9.57 -3.61 -3.63
C ASP A 77 10.64 -4.67 -3.30
N SER A 78 10.27 -5.93 -3.35
CA SER A 78 11.21 -7.04 -3.12
C SER A 78 11.97 -7.47 -4.39
N ASP A 79 11.60 -6.96 -5.57
CA ASP A 79 12.21 -7.31 -6.84
C ASP A 79 13.22 -6.24 -7.29
N ALA A 80 14.51 -6.56 -7.13
CA ALA A 80 15.62 -5.69 -7.56
C ALA A 80 15.55 -5.30 -9.05
N LYS A 81 14.99 -6.15 -9.92
CA LYS A 81 14.85 -5.86 -11.36
C LYS A 81 13.79 -4.79 -11.62
N MET A 82 12.71 -4.83 -10.85
CA MET A 82 11.67 -3.81 -10.90
C MET A 82 12.23 -2.46 -10.41
N LEU A 83 12.91 -2.47 -9.27
CA LEU A 83 13.51 -1.28 -8.69
C LEU A 83 14.65 -0.70 -9.54
N ALA A 84 15.38 -1.50 -10.28
CA ALA A 84 16.39 -0.99 -11.22
C ALA A 84 15.75 -0.08 -12.28
N VAL A 85 14.56 -0.46 -12.79
CA VAL A 85 13.81 0.37 -13.74
C VAL A 85 13.28 1.63 -13.04
N ALA A 86 12.70 1.51 -11.83
CA ALA A 86 12.21 2.63 -11.06
C ALA A 86 13.31 3.68 -10.81
N ARG A 87 14.49 3.24 -10.39
CA ARG A 87 15.68 4.11 -10.20
C ARG A 87 16.12 4.81 -11.48
N THR A 88 16.03 4.13 -12.62
CA THR A 88 16.36 4.74 -13.92
C THR A 88 15.36 5.81 -14.30
N LYS A 89 14.05 5.58 -14.07
CA LYS A 89 12.98 6.53 -14.39
C LYS A 89 12.99 7.75 -13.48
N SER A 90 13.28 7.56 -12.20
CA SER A 90 13.28 8.63 -11.20
C SER A 90 14.37 8.40 -10.15
N PRO A 91 15.62 8.80 -10.45
CA PRO A 91 16.75 8.61 -9.54
C PRO A 91 16.68 9.46 -8.26
N ALA A 92 15.85 10.50 -8.26
CA ALA A 92 15.68 11.39 -7.10
C ALA A 92 14.75 10.82 -6.03
N LEU A 93 13.92 9.84 -6.35
CA LEU A 93 13.03 9.21 -5.38
C LEU A 93 13.76 8.16 -4.55
N ARG A 94 13.28 7.98 -3.32
CA ARG A 94 13.75 6.93 -2.43
C ARG A 94 13.13 5.59 -2.81
N TRP A 95 13.98 4.64 -3.23
CA TRP A 95 13.61 3.28 -3.59
C TRP A 95 14.28 2.30 -2.64
N ILE A 96 13.48 1.46 -1.96
CA ILE A 96 13.96 0.51 -0.96
C ILE A 96 13.68 -0.90 -1.46
N GLU A 97 14.72 -1.73 -1.47
CA GLU A 97 14.60 -3.16 -1.72
C GLU A 97 14.33 -3.87 -0.40
N ALA A 98 13.09 -4.29 -0.18
CA ALA A 98 12.67 -4.99 1.02
C ALA A 98 11.46 -5.87 0.74
N ASP A 99 11.30 -6.93 1.53
CA ASP A 99 10.04 -7.63 1.68
C ASP A 99 9.11 -6.78 2.56
N LEU A 100 7.82 -6.77 2.24
CA LEU A 100 6.83 -6.02 3.01
C LEU A 100 6.61 -6.58 4.43
N THR A 101 7.10 -7.79 4.70
CA THR A 101 7.10 -8.39 6.05
C THR A 101 8.25 -7.89 6.93
N ASP A 102 9.18 -7.09 6.39
CA ASP A 102 10.40 -6.63 7.08
C ASP A 102 10.61 -5.11 6.90
N LEU A 103 9.52 -4.34 6.83
CA LEU A 103 9.58 -2.89 6.60
C LEU A 103 10.25 -2.16 7.76
N THR A 104 9.92 -2.50 9.00
CA THR A 104 10.45 -1.86 10.21
C THR A 104 11.97 -1.94 10.30
N ALA A 105 12.59 -2.99 9.76
CA ALA A 105 14.05 -3.12 9.71
C ALA A 105 14.69 -2.26 8.59
N ARG A 106 13.91 -1.73 7.66
CA ARG A 106 14.40 -1.07 6.42
C ARG A 106 13.95 0.37 6.28
N LEU A 107 12.90 0.75 6.97
CA LEU A 107 12.21 2.01 6.80
C LEU A 107 12.00 2.68 8.17
N ASP A 108 12.63 3.82 8.37
CA ASP A 108 12.40 4.69 9.52
C ASP A 108 11.70 5.96 9.01
N ALA A 109 10.41 5.84 8.78
CA ALA A 109 9.58 6.94 8.30
C ALA A 109 8.10 6.65 8.58
N GLU A 110 7.32 7.72 8.72
CA GLU A 110 5.88 7.68 8.92
C GLU A 110 5.18 8.32 7.72
N PHE A 111 4.05 7.73 7.29
CA PHE A 111 3.30 8.13 6.11
C PHE A 111 1.85 8.47 6.44
N ASP A 112 1.24 9.27 5.59
CA ASP A 112 -0.17 9.64 5.70
C ASP A 112 -1.05 8.68 4.87
N LEU A 113 -0.44 8.02 3.86
CA LEU A 113 -1.08 7.02 3.03
C LEU A 113 -0.10 5.92 2.64
N ALA A 114 -0.50 4.67 2.80
CA ALA A 114 0.17 3.49 2.24
C ALA A 114 -0.69 2.89 1.13
N MET A 115 -0.06 2.52 0.00
CA MET A 115 -0.73 2.02 -1.19
C MET A 115 -0.22 0.63 -1.56
N LEU A 116 -1.14 -0.31 -1.77
CA LEU A 116 -0.92 -1.65 -2.32
C LEU A 116 -1.60 -1.72 -3.69
N ALA A 117 -0.99 -1.09 -4.70
CA ALA A 117 -1.50 -1.04 -6.07
C ALA A 117 -1.07 -2.26 -6.88
N GLY A 118 -1.81 -2.59 -7.95
CA GLY A 118 -1.39 -3.62 -8.89
C GLY A 118 -1.46 -5.05 -8.36
N ASN A 119 -2.47 -5.37 -7.56
CA ASN A 119 -2.69 -6.72 -7.02
C ASN A 119 -1.61 -7.22 -6.03
N VAL A 120 -0.90 -6.37 -5.34
CA VAL A 120 0.17 -6.77 -4.40
C VAL A 120 -0.30 -7.84 -3.43
N MET A 121 -1.52 -7.71 -2.89
CA MET A 121 -2.08 -8.66 -1.92
C MET A 121 -2.11 -10.13 -2.39
N ILE A 122 -2.32 -10.40 -3.68
CA ILE A 122 -2.34 -11.77 -4.19
C ILE A 122 -0.94 -12.34 -4.48
N PHE A 123 0.08 -11.49 -4.48
CA PHE A 123 1.47 -11.86 -4.70
C PHE A 123 2.27 -12.02 -3.41
N LEU A 124 1.67 -11.73 -2.25
CA LEU A 124 2.27 -12.01 -0.95
C LEU A 124 2.43 -13.52 -0.76
N ASP A 125 3.42 -13.93 0.01
CA ASP A 125 3.57 -15.33 0.40
C ASP A 125 2.39 -15.76 1.28
N PRO A 126 1.91 -17.01 1.16
CA PRO A 126 0.79 -17.50 1.93
C PRO A 126 1.00 -17.36 3.43
N GLY A 127 0.05 -16.72 4.11
CA GLY A 127 0.07 -16.54 5.56
C GLY A 127 0.90 -15.34 6.04
N THR A 128 1.45 -14.53 5.11
CA THR A 128 2.17 -13.30 5.48
C THR A 128 1.30 -12.05 5.43
N GLU A 129 0.07 -12.16 4.95
CA GLU A 129 -0.84 -11.04 4.76
C GLU A 129 -1.07 -10.23 6.05
N ALA A 130 -1.24 -10.94 7.20
CA ALA A 130 -1.39 -10.30 8.51
C ALA A 130 -0.14 -9.52 8.92
N THR A 131 1.05 -10.09 8.69
CA THR A 131 2.33 -9.44 9.00
C THR A 131 2.51 -8.18 8.15
N VAL A 132 2.22 -8.26 6.85
CA VAL A 132 2.32 -7.10 5.95
C VAL A 132 1.37 -5.98 6.39
N LEU A 133 0.12 -6.28 6.72
CA LEU A 133 -0.83 -5.28 7.20
C LEU A 133 -0.37 -4.64 8.52
N HIS A 134 0.18 -5.44 9.42
CA HIS A 134 0.75 -4.94 10.68
C HIS A 134 1.96 -4.01 10.42
N GLU A 135 2.91 -4.43 9.59
CA GLU A 135 4.08 -3.63 9.20
C GLU A 135 3.65 -2.29 8.57
N LEU A 136 2.68 -2.30 7.65
CA LEU A 136 2.15 -1.07 7.07
C LEU A 136 1.51 -0.17 8.14
N GLY A 137 0.79 -0.74 9.10
CA GLY A 137 0.19 -0.01 10.21
C GLY A 137 1.24 0.69 11.09
N THR A 138 2.41 0.08 11.32
CA THR A 138 3.49 0.70 12.12
C THR A 138 4.13 1.90 11.43
N HIS A 139 3.98 2.00 10.11
CA HIS A 139 4.52 3.10 9.30
C HIS A 139 3.49 4.15 8.90
N LEU A 140 2.25 4.02 9.35
CA LEU A 140 1.23 5.03 9.13
C LEU A 140 1.05 5.93 10.34
N ALA A 141 0.87 7.22 10.09
CA ALA A 141 0.44 8.17 11.10
C ALA A 141 -0.93 7.77 11.68
N PRO A 142 -1.26 8.12 12.92
CA PRO A 142 -2.60 7.95 13.46
C PRO A 142 -3.66 8.59 12.55
N GLY A 143 -4.64 7.82 12.10
CA GLY A 143 -5.62 8.26 11.11
C GLY A 143 -5.16 8.17 9.67
N GLY A 144 -3.94 7.71 9.41
CA GLY A 144 -3.41 7.46 8.06
C GLY A 144 -4.19 6.39 7.31
N LEU A 145 -4.11 6.42 5.99
CA LEU A 145 -4.92 5.60 5.11
C LEU A 145 -4.12 4.44 4.50
N LEU A 146 -4.73 3.27 4.45
CA LEU A 146 -4.28 2.12 3.68
C LEU A 146 -5.23 1.91 2.51
N VAL A 147 -4.70 1.92 1.28
CA VAL A 147 -5.44 1.70 0.04
C VAL A 147 -4.93 0.43 -0.64
N SER A 148 -5.81 -0.54 -0.88
CA SER A 148 -5.45 -1.80 -1.52
C SER A 148 -6.38 -2.12 -2.68
N GLY A 149 -5.82 -2.30 -3.89
CA GLY A 149 -6.55 -2.72 -5.06
C GLY A 149 -6.12 -4.11 -5.51
N PHE A 150 -7.01 -5.11 -5.41
CA PHE A 150 -6.67 -6.48 -5.80
C PHE A 150 -7.88 -7.30 -6.26
N GLN A 151 -7.56 -8.36 -7.00
CA GLN A 151 -8.52 -9.34 -7.50
C GLN A 151 -8.53 -10.57 -6.59
N ILE A 152 -9.71 -11.12 -6.32
CA ILE A 152 -9.84 -12.41 -5.64
C ILE A 152 -9.43 -13.54 -6.60
N TRP A 153 -8.55 -14.43 -6.13
CA TRP A 153 -8.16 -15.64 -6.83
C TRP A 153 -8.29 -16.86 -5.93
N PRO A 154 -8.57 -18.04 -6.49
CA PRO A 154 -8.60 -19.28 -5.71
C PRO A 154 -7.31 -19.48 -4.93
N GLY A 155 -7.42 -19.78 -3.64
CA GLY A 155 -6.29 -19.96 -2.74
C GLY A 155 -5.53 -18.67 -2.38
N ARG A 156 -6.14 -17.50 -2.58
CA ARG A 156 -5.68 -16.18 -2.16
C ARG A 156 -6.65 -15.59 -1.15
N VAL A 157 -6.22 -14.50 -0.49
CA VAL A 157 -7.05 -13.76 0.46
C VAL A 157 -8.34 -13.28 -0.21
N SER A 158 -9.50 -13.52 0.45
CA SER A 158 -10.78 -12.92 0.07
C SER A 158 -10.92 -11.51 0.61
N PHE A 159 -11.96 -10.76 0.20
CA PHE A 159 -12.19 -9.42 0.77
C PHE A 159 -12.57 -9.50 2.23
N GLU A 160 -13.35 -10.49 2.64
CA GLU A 160 -13.76 -10.70 4.04
C GLU A 160 -12.54 -11.04 4.91
N GLU A 161 -11.65 -11.90 4.42
CA GLU A 161 -10.43 -12.25 5.13
C GLU A 161 -9.47 -11.06 5.20
N TYR A 162 -9.35 -10.29 4.12
CA TYR A 162 -8.57 -9.05 4.11
C TYR A 162 -9.08 -8.06 5.16
N ASP A 163 -10.41 -7.84 5.24
CA ASP A 163 -11.00 -6.93 6.23
C ASP A 163 -10.76 -7.40 7.67
N ARG A 164 -10.88 -8.71 7.90
CA ARG A 164 -10.60 -9.31 9.21
C ARG A 164 -9.14 -9.10 9.63
N LEU A 165 -8.21 -9.31 8.70
CA LEU A 165 -6.77 -9.11 8.94
C LEU A 165 -6.43 -7.63 9.12
N ALA A 166 -7.02 -6.74 8.34
CA ALA A 166 -6.86 -5.30 8.49
C ALA A 166 -7.37 -4.81 9.84
N ALA A 167 -8.55 -5.29 10.27
CA ALA A 167 -9.10 -4.97 11.60
C ALA A 167 -8.18 -5.45 12.73
N ALA A 168 -7.60 -6.65 12.62
CA ALA A 168 -6.64 -7.18 13.58
C ALA A 168 -5.33 -6.36 13.63
N ALA A 169 -4.96 -5.69 12.54
CA ALA A 169 -3.82 -4.76 12.47
C ALA A 169 -4.17 -3.33 12.90
N GLY A 170 -5.39 -3.09 13.40
CA GLY A 170 -5.82 -1.78 13.91
C GLY A 170 -6.43 -0.85 12.86
N PHE A 171 -6.85 -1.38 11.71
CA PHE A 171 -7.50 -0.60 10.67
C PHE A 171 -9.02 -0.69 10.75
N GLU A 172 -9.68 0.41 10.43
CA GLU A 172 -11.14 0.51 10.30
C GLU A 172 -11.50 0.70 8.82
N PRO A 173 -12.55 0.03 8.29
CA PRO A 173 -12.96 0.20 6.91
C PRO A 173 -13.55 1.60 6.69
N VAL A 174 -13.17 2.24 5.58
CA VAL A 174 -13.66 3.56 5.17
C VAL A 174 -14.53 3.45 3.92
N ALA A 175 -14.04 2.77 2.88
CA ALA A 175 -14.74 2.62 1.61
C ALA A 175 -14.29 1.37 0.85
N ARG A 176 -15.16 0.89 -0.05
CA ARG A 176 -14.84 -0.12 -1.06
C ARG A 176 -15.49 0.24 -2.37
N TRP A 177 -14.69 0.24 -3.43
CA TRP A 177 -15.13 0.56 -4.78
C TRP A 177 -14.77 -0.57 -5.75
N ALA A 178 -15.49 -0.64 -6.87
CA ALA A 178 -15.21 -1.60 -7.94
C ALA A 178 -13.98 -1.21 -8.76
N THR A 179 -13.66 0.08 -8.82
CA THR A 179 -12.56 0.64 -9.63
C THR A 179 -11.83 1.74 -8.87
N TRP A 180 -10.69 2.16 -9.40
CA TRP A 180 -9.93 3.30 -8.91
C TRP A 180 -10.66 4.65 -9.11
N ASP A 181 -11.65 4.69 -10.02
CA ASP A 181 -12.51 5.86 -10.25
C ASP A 181 -13.72 5.95 -9.28
N ARG A 182 -13.71 5.14 -8.22
CA ARG A 182 -14.71 5.10 -7.16
C ARG A 182 -16.11 4.66 -7.63
N GLU A 183 -16.19 3.79 -8.63
CA GLU A 183 -17.47 3.15 -8.97
C GLU A 183 -17.97 2.30 -7.79
N PRO A 184 -19.30 2.32 -7.51
CA PRO A 184 -19.87 1.55 -6.41
C PRO A 184 -19.54 0.06 -6.50
N PHE A 185 -19.05 -0.54 -5.41
CA PHE A 185 -18.83 -1.98 -5.34
C PHE A 185 -20.16 -2.69 -5.04
N THR A 186 -20.66 -3.41 -6.02
CA THR A 186 -21.91 -4.19 -5.93
C THR A 186 -21.66 -5.69 -5.93
N GLY A 187 -20.41 -6.11 -5.74
CA GLY A 187 -19.93 -7.47 -5.88
C GLY A 187 -18.95 -7.61 -7.03
N GLY A 188 -18.34 -8.78 -7.14
CA GLY A 188 -17.33 -9.06 -8.17
C GLY A 188 -16.03 -9.58 -7.58
N ASN A 189 -15.04 -9.77 -8.44
CA ASN A 189 -13.76 -10.36 -8.06
C ASN A 189 -12.60 -9.36 -7.96
N TYR A 190 -12.84 -8.07 -8.17
CA TYR A 190 -11.87 -6.98 -7.97
C TYR A 190 -12.47 -5.88 -7.11
N ALA A 191 -11.71 -5.35 -6.18
CA ALA A 191 -12.10 -4.18 -5.42
C ALA A 191 -10.89 -3.32 -5.05
N VAL A 192 -11.17 -2.03 -4.86
CA VAL A 192 -10.30 -1.06 -4.23
C VAL A 192 -10.86 -0.76 -2.85
N SER A 193 -10.15 -1.15 -1.80
CA SER A 193 -10.54 -0.98 -0.41
C SER A 193 -9.71 0.11 0.25
N VAL A 194 -10.36 0.97 1.00
CA VAL A 194 -9.72 2.00 1.82
C VAL A 194 -10.01 1.73 3.28
N HIS A 195 -8.95 1.68 4.07
CA HIS A 195 -9.01 1.54 5.51
C HIS A 195 -8.27 2.69 6.17
N ARG A 196 -8.62 3.01 7.40
CA ARG A 196 -7.98 4.04 8.21
C ARG A 196 -7.35 3.40 9.42
N LEU A 197 -6.10 3.72 9.72
CA LEU A 197 -5.48 3.33 10.98
C LEU A 197 -6.19 4.04 12.13
N ALA A 198 -6.68 3.28 13.11
CA ALA A 198 -7.34 3.84 14.28
C ALA A 198 -6.40 4.83 15.00
N SER A 199 -6.93 6.00 15.32
CA SER A 199 -6.20 6.94 16.17
C SER A 199 -6.18 6.36 17.58
N SER A 200 -5.00 5.91 18.06
CA SER A 200 -4.86 5.50 19.47
C SER A 200 -5.20 6.70 20.33
N THR A 201 -6.37 6.70 20.94
CA THR A 201 -6.66 7.61 22.05
C THR A 201 -5.66 7.25 23.13
N ARG A 202 -4.58 8.02 23.32
CA ARG A 202 -3.78 7.94 24.52
C ARG A 202 -4.76 8.20 25.67
N LEU A 203 -5.13 7.14 26.38
CA LEU A 203 -5.69 7.29 27.70
C LEU A 203 -4.60 8.01 28.52
N VAL A 204 -4.75 9.31 28.64
CA VAL A 204 -3.97 10.11 29.60
C VAL A 204 -4.32 9.50 30.95
N GLY A 205 -3.37 8.75 31.50
CA GLY A 205 -3.52 8.11 32.79
C GLY A 205 -4.01 9.15 33.79
N GLY A 206 -5.17 8.86 34.37
CA GLY A 206 -5.75 9.67 35.43
C GLY A 206 -4.71 9.89 36.51
N ALA A 207 -4.43 11.14 36.81
CA ALA A 207 -3.65 11.53 37.98
C ALA A 207 -4.24 10.86 39.22
N ALA A 208 -3.44 10.05 39.89
CA ALA A 208 -3.76 9.57 41.22
C ALA A 208 -4.04 10.79 42.07
N GLN A 209 -5.28 10.92 42.53
CA GLN A 209 -5.63 11.90 43.55
C GLN A 209 -4.97 11.46 44.84
N ASP A 210 -3.98 12.22 45.32
CA ASP A 210 -3.47 12.15 46.65
C ASP A 210 -4.63 12.40 47.62
N VAL A 211 -4.97 11.37 48.41
CA VAL A 211 -5.87 11.50 49.57
C VAL A 211 -5.01 11.99 50.71
N PRO A 212 -5.27 13.16 51.33
CA PRO A 212 -4.53 13.58 52.51
C PRO A 212 -4.95 12.72 53.69
N ALA A 213 -3.97 12.14 54.36
CA ALA A 213 -4.15 11.47 55.65
C ALA A 213 -4.46 12.52 56.74
N THR A 214 -5.57 12.33 57.42
CA THR A 214 -5.88 12.92 58.74
C THR A 214 -5.52 11.99 59.85
#